data_1076c9b2249429e755346ceedb1390d0
#
_entry.id   1076c9b2249429e755346ceedb1390d0
#
_cell.length_a   1.000
_cell.length_b   1.000
_cell.length_c   1.000
_cell.angle_alpha   90.00
_cell.angle_beta   90.00
_cell.angle_gamma   90.00
#
_symmetry.space_group_name_H-M   'P 1'
#
loop_
_entity.id
_entity.type
_entity.pdbx_description
1 polymer ?
#
loop_
_entity_poly.entity_id
_entity_poly.type
_entity_poly.pdbx_seq_one_letter_code
_entity_poly.pdbx_strand_id
1 'polypeptide(L)'
;MKKKPEEPFVPVERRDTIRKEIRSLLENRAFSAREISACIGVSEREVYEHLEHILRTINRREHNFVVTPAACKKCGFVFRKRERLRKPGKCPVCRHEMISDPLFSVKKSA
;
A
#
# COMPACT_ATOMS: atom_id res chain seq x y z
N MET A 1 2.46 34.49 3.67
CA MET A 1 2.21 33.80 3.41
C MET A 1 1.87 32.95 3.54
N LYS A 2 1.58 32.42 3.65
CA LYS A 2 1.36 31.46 3.84
C LYS A 2 1.10 30.55 3.22
N LYS A 3 1.30 29.95 3.14
CA LYS A 3 1.25 28.90 2.44
C LYS A 3 0.23 28.01 2.80
N LYS A 4 -0.23 27.18 1.97
CA LYS A 4 -1.23 26.37 2.27
C LYS A 4 -0.77 25.21 2.87
N PRO A 5 -1.25 24.92 3.81
CA PRO A 5 -0.70 23.93 4.64
C PRO A 5 -1.18 22.56 4.40
N GLU A 6 -2.31 22.39 3.77
CA GLU A 6 -2.84 21.07 3.66
C GLU A 6 -1.96 20.17 2.85
N GLU A 7 -1.23 20.75 1.94
CA GLU A 7 -0.36 19.98 1.09
C GLU A 7 1.04 20.56 1.15
N PRO A 8 1.75 20.33 2.22
CA PRO A 8 3.09 20.89 2.31
C PRO A 8 3.95 20.33 1.20
N PHE A 9 4.83 21.17 0.72
CA PHE A 9 5.74 20.75 -0.33
C PHE A 9 6.68 19.67 0.18
N VAL A 10 6.81 18.58 -0.57
CA VAL A 10 7.73 17.50 -0.25
C VAL A 10 8.77 17.44 -1.33
N PRO A 11 10.04 17.70 -1.02
CA PRO A 11 11.09 17.64 -2.04
C PRO A 11 11.20 16.25 -2.65
N VAL A 12 11.70 16.19 -3.86
CA VAL A 12 11.86 14.93 -4.57
C VAL A 12 12.72 13.97 -3.77
N GLU A 13 13.80 14.48 -3.19
CA GLU A 13 14.69 13.63 -2.39
C GLU A 13 13.96 12.98 -1.23
N ARG A 14 13.06 13.71 -0.62
CA ARG A 14 12.31 13.15 0.51
C ARG A 14 11.32 12.09 0.05
N ARG A 15 10.68 12.29 -1.08
CA ARG A 15 9.79 11.27 -1.61
C ARG A 15 10.54 10.00 -1.95
N ASP A 16 11.73 10.13 -2.52
CA ASP A 16 12.54 8.98 -2.83
C ASP A 16 12.97 8.25 -1.56
N THR A 17 13.32 9.00 -0.52
CA THR A 17 13.70 8.41 0.75
C THR A 17 12.53 7.64 1.37
N ILE A 18 11.34 8.23 1.34
CA ILE A 18 10.15 7.56 1.88
C ILE A 18 9.89 6.27 1.11
N ARG A 19 10.00 6.29 -0.20
CA ARG A 19 9.78 5.08 -1.01
C ARG A 19 10.80 4.00 -0.71
N LYS A 20 12.05 4.39 -0.47
CA LYS A 20 13.07 3.42 -0.10
C LYS A 20 12.77 2.82 1.27
N GLU A 21 12.29 3.62 2.21
CA GLU A 21 11.94 3.11 3.53
C GLU A 21 10.77 2.15 3.44
N ILE A 22 9.75 2.51 2.67
CA ILE A 22 8.60 1.62 2.49
C ILE A 22 9.06 0.30 1.87
N ARG A 23 9.87 0.38 0.83
CA ARG A 23 10.34 -0.80 0.16
C ARG A 23 11.14 -1.70 1.11
N SER A 24 11.96 -1.09 1.95
CA SER A 24 12.72 -1.84 2.95
C SER A 24 11.83 -2.58 3.91
N LEU A 25 10.77 -1.94 4.38
CA LEU A 25 9.80 -2.60 5.25
C LEU A 25 9.18 -3.81 4.54
N LEU A 26 8.79 -3.63 3.29
CA LEU A 26 8.09 -4.67 2.55
C LEU A 26 9.00 -5.84 2.19
N GLU A 27 10.30 -5.63 2.17
CA GLU A 27 11.25 -6.72 1.94
C GLU A 27 11.39 -7.62 3.16
N ASN A 28 11.05 -7.11 4.33
CA ASN A 28 11.13 -7.89 5.56
C ASN A 28 9.90 -8.76 5.78
N ARG A 29 8.72 -8.19 5.59
CA ARG A 29 7.48 -8.94 5.72
C ARG A 29 6.35 -8.15 5.07
N ALA A 30 5.16 -8.72 5.05
CA ALA A 30 4.00 -8.04 4.49
C ALA A 30 3.45 -7.02 5.49
N PHE A 31 3.04 -5.87 4.98
CA PHE A 31 2.47 -4.78 5.77
C PHE A 31 1.20 -4.29 5.11
N SER A 32 0.22 -3.87 5.92
CA SER A 32 -0.93 -3.13 5.39
C SER A 32 -0.54 -1.67 5.22
N ALA A 33 -1.35 -0.92 4.48
CA ALA A 33 -1.10 0.51 4.32
C ALA A 33 -1.16 1.23 5.66
N ARG A 34 -2.05 0.79 6.54
CA ARG A 34 -2.15 1.39 7.87
C ARG A 34 -0.86 1.18 8.66
N GLU A 35 -0.31 -0.01 8.60
CA GLU A 35 0.95 -0.31 9.29
C GLU A 35 2.10 0.50 8.73
N ILE A 36 2.15 0.63 7.41
CA ILE A 36 3.20 1.43 6.77
C ILE A 36 3.07 2.88 7.21
N SER A 37 1.84 3.39 7.22
CA SER A 37 1.57 4.76 7.64
C SER A 37 2.11 5.00 9.05
N ALA A 38 1.85 4.07 9.96
CA ALA A 38 2.30 4.20 11.33
C ALA A 38 3.82 4.13 11.45
N CYS A 39 4.46 3.27 10.66
CA CYS A 39 5.91 3.10 10.73
C CYS A 39 6.66 4.28 10.13
N ILE A 40 6.17 4.80 9.02
CA ILE A 40 6.89 5.83 8.27
C ILE A 40 6.49 7.23 8.70
N GLY A 41 5.25 7.39 9.17
CA GLY A 41 4.80 8.70 9.62
C GLY A 41 4.17 9.54 8.53
N VAL A 42 3.57 8.91 7.54
CA VAL A 42 2.83 9.62 6.48
C VAL A 42 1.41 9.11 6.45
N SER A 43 0.52 9.83 5.79
CA SER A 43 -0.89 9.44 5.74
C SER A 43 -1.07 8.16 4.92
N GLU A 44 -2.15 7.45 5.15
CA GLU A 44 -2.45 6.26 4.34
C GLU A 44 -2.63 6.61 2.88
N ARG A 45 -3.22 7.76 2.59
CA ARG A 45 -3.37 8.21 1.21
C ARG A 45 -2.00 8.33 0.53
N GLU A 46 -1.05 8.92 1.24
CA GLU A 46 0.29 9.07 0.70
C GLU A 46 0.97 7.72 0.54
N VAL A 47 0.72 6.79 1.47
CA VAL A 47 1.26 5.45 1.37
C VAL A 47 0.80 4.79 0.08
N TYR A 48 -0.49 4.89 -0.25
CA TYR A 48 -1.00 4.27 -1.47
C TYR A 48 -0.37 4.88 -2.71
N GLU A 49 -0.12 6.18 -2.70
CA GLU A 49 0.55 6.83 -3.83
C GLU A 49 1.95 6.28 -4.02
N HIS A 50 2.67 6.09 -2.92
CA HIS A 50 4.02 5.52 -3.00
C HIS A 50 3.99 4.06 -3.41
N LEU A 51 3.02 3.29 -2.91
CA LEU A 51 2.90 1.88 -3.28
C LEU A 51 2.65 1.73 -4.79
N GLU A 52 1.79 2.57 -5.33
CA GLU A 52 1.51 2.52 -6.77
C GLU A 52 2.75 2.87 -7.58
N HIS A 53 3.54 3.83 -7.11
CA HIS A 53 4.78 4.18 -7.78
C HIS A 53 5.76 3.01 -7.74
N ILE A 54 5.89 2.36 -6.58
CA ILE A 54 6.79 1.22 -6.44
C ILE A 54 6.34 0.11 -7.36
N LEU A 55 5.04 -0.17 -7.40
CA LEU A 55 4.51 -1.23 -8.26
C LEU A 55 4.86 -0.99 -9.73
N ARG A 56 4.77 0.27 -10.18
CA ARG A 56 5.04 0.59 -11.57
C ARG A 56 6.52 0.58 -11.92
N THR A 57 7.39 0.88 -10.94
CA THR A 57 8.81 1.07 -11.24
C THR A 57 9.70 -0.07 -10.77
N ILE A 58 9.14 -1.06 -10.07
CA ILE A 58 9.96 -2.14 -9.54
C ILE A 58 10.52 -2.98 -10.69
N ASN A 59 11.79 -3.38 -10.55
CA ASN A 59 12.44 -4.21 -11.55
C ASN A 59 12.04 -5.67 -11.31
N ARG A 60 11.17 -6.18 -12.16
CA ARG A 60 10.60 -7.51 -11.98
C ARG A 60 11.63 -8.63 -12.16
N ARG A 61 12.76 -8.33 -12.75
CA ARG A 61 13.82 -9.33 -12.83
C ARG A 61 14.47 -9.57 -11.48
N GLU A 62 14.44 -8.57 -10.61
CA GLU A 62 15.09 -8.66 -9.32
C GLU A 62 14.11 -8.84 -8.18
N HIS A 63 12.95 -8.21 -8.27
CA HIS A 63 11.97 -8.23 -7.19
C HIS A 63 10.56 -8.30 -7.73
N ASN A 64 9.66 -8.85 -6.93
CA ASN A 64 8.24 -8.88 -7.24
C ASN A 64 7.47 -8.14 -6.16
N PHE A 65 6.51 -7.32 -6.60
CA PHE A 65 5.59 -6.65 -5.70
C PHE A 65 4.41 -7.60 -5.48
N VAL A 66 4.19 -8.03 -4.25
CA VAL A 66 3.17 -9.03 -3.94
C VAL A 66 2.07 -8.39 -3.13
N VAL A 67 0.83 -8.59 -3.56
CA VAL A 67 -0.33 -8.09 -2.86
C VAL A 67 -1.11 -9.28 -2.33
N THR A 68 -1.27 -9.36 -1.00
CA THR A 68 -2.16 -10.34 -0.40
C THR A 68 -3.54 -9.69 -0.40
N PRO A 69 -4.51 -10.29 -1.10
CA PRO A 69 -5.80 -9.61 -1.28
C PRO A 69 -6.59 -9.46 0.01
N ALA A 70 -7.38 -8.41 0.06
CA ALA A 70 -8.35 -8.24 1.14
C ALA A 70 -9.41 -9.33 1.04
N ALA A 71 -10.07 -9.60 2.15
CA ALA A 71 -11.14 -10.59 2.18
C ALA A 71 -12.23 -10.12 3.11
N CYS A 72 -13.45 -10.53 2.83
CA CYS A 72 -14.56 -10.25 3.72
C CYS A 72 -14.45 -11.13 4.96
N LYS A 73 -14.46 -10.51 6.14
CA LYS A 73 -14.33 -11.25 7.38
C LYS A 73 -15.62 -12.00 7.72
N LYS A 74 -16.71 -11.65 7.07
CA LYS A 74 -18.00 -12.27 7.34
C LYS A 74 -18.23 -13.52 6.50
N CYS A 75 -18.08 -13.40 5.18
CA CYS A 75 -18.38 -14.52 4.28
C CYS A 75 -17.17 -15.15 3.63
N GLY A 76 -16.01 -14.56 3.78
CA GLY A 76 -14.77 -15.12 3.22
C GLY A 76 -14.50 -14.76 1.78
N PHE A 77 -15.31 -13.89 1.18
CA PHE A 77 -15.07 -13.49 -0.20
C PHE A 77 -13.70 -12.82 -0.32
N VAL A 78 -12.90 -13.24 -1.29
CA VAL A 78 -11.55 -12.72 -1.49
C VAL A 78 -11.53 -11.80 -2.71
N PHE A 79 -10.98 -10.60 -2.52
CA PHE A 79 -10.94 -9.58 -3.57
C PHE A 79 -9.69 -9.75 -4.43
N ARG A 80 -9.64 -10.80 -5.24
CA ARG A 80 -8.42 -11.12 -5.98
C ARG A 80 -8.17 -10.24 -7.19
N LYS A 81 -9.23 -9.83 -7.87
CA LYS A 81 -9.07 -9.10 -9.13
C LYS A 81 -9.38 -7.64 -8.95
N ARG A 82 -8.49 -6.94 -8.29
CA ARG A 82 -8.67 -5.50 -8.11
C ARG A 82 -7.51 -4.78 -8.73
N GLU A 83 -7.82 -3.73 -9.46
CA GLU A 83 -6.80 -2.88 -10.04
C GLU A 83 -6.27 -1.86 -9.05
N ARG A 84 -7.04 -1.57 -8.01
CA ARG A 84 -6.65 -0.59 -7.02
C ARG A 84 -6.07 -1.27 -5.80
N LEU A 85 -5.08 -0.63 -5.19
CA LEU A 85 -4.44 -1.17 -4.01
C LEU A 85 -5.22 -0.87 -2.75
N ARG A 86 -6.16 0.07 -2.80
CA ARG A 86 -6.89 0.49 -1.61
C ARG A 86 -7.84 -0.60 -1.11
N LYS A 87 -8.08 -0.56 0.20
CA LYS A 87 -8.99 -1.50 0.83
C LYS A 87 -10.40 -1.28 0.27
N PRO A 88 -11.10 -2.36 -0.10
CA PRO A 88 -12.49 -2.23 -0.54
C PRO A 88 -13.38 -1.83 0.62
N GLY A 89 -14.44 -1.10 0.32
CA GLY A 89 -15.34 -0.62 1.35
C GLY A 89 -16.44 -1.59 1.73
N LYS A 90 -16.84 -2.48 0.81
CA LYS A 90 -17.99 -3.33 1.05
C LYS A 90 -17.86 -4.62 0.24
N CYS A 91 -18.31 -5.72 0.81
CA CYS A 91 -18.30 -7.01 0.14
C CYS A 91 -19.43 -7.08 -0.88
N PRO A 92 -19.16 -7.46 -2.13
CA PRO A 92 -20.22 -7.58 -3.12
C PRO A 92 -21.12 -8.77 -2.92
N VAL A 93 -20.72 -9.74 -2.11
CA VAL A 93 -21.51 -10.94 -1.87
C VAL A 93 -22.47 -10.75 -0.71
N CYS A 94 -21.98 -10.37 0.45
CA CYS A 94 -22.81 -10.25 1.63
C CYS A 94 -23.08 -8.82 2.07
N ARG A 95 -22.43 -7.86 1.41
CA ARG A 95 -22.62 -6.42 1.64
C ARG A 95 -22.17 -5.91 3.00
N HIS A 96 -21.44 -6.73 3.74
CA HIS A 96 -20.84 -6.26 4.98
C HIS A 96 -19.61 -5.42 4.70
N GLU A 97 -19.26 -4.59 5.67
CA GLU A 97 -18.11 -3.70 5.54
C GLU A 97 -16.91 -4.19 6.34
N MET A 98 -16.98 -5.37 6.91
CA MET A 98 -15.86 -5.91 7.67
C MET A 98 -14.90 -6.63 6.73
N ILE A 99 -14.01 -5.83 6.16
CA ILE A 99 -13.05 -6.29 5.17
C ILE A 99 -11.66 -6.23 5.78
N SER A 100 -10.87 -7.28 5.57
CA SER A 100 -9.51 -7.27 6.06
C SER A 100 -8.66 -6.34 5.18
N ASP A 101 -7.59 -5.81 5.77
CA ASP A 101 -6.70 -4.94 5.01
C ASP A 101 -5.89 -5.76 4.02
N PRO A 102 -5.72 -5.28 2.79
CA PRO A 102 -4.77 -5.92 1.90
C PRO A 102 -3.36 -5.73 2.45
N LEU A 103 -2.49 -6.69 2.19
CA LEU A 103 -1.11 -6.64 2.63
C LEU A 103 -0.20 -6.57 1.43
N PHE A 104 0.91 -5.88 1.61
CA PHE A 104 1.87 -5.65 0.53
C PHE A 104 3.24 -6.13 0.95
N SER A 105 3.97 -6.74 0.03
CA SER A 105 5.34 -7.13 0.29
C SER A 105 6.14 -7.08 -1.00
N VAL A 106 7.46 -7.08 -0.85
CA VAL A 106 8.39 -7.12 -1.97
C VAL A 106 9.28 -8.33 -1.76
N LYS A 107 9.29 -9.22 -2.72
CA LYS A 107 10.06 -10.45 -2.61
C LYS A 107 11.08 -10.53 -3.73
N LYS A 108 12.23 -11.11 -3.41
CA LYS A 108 13.24 -11.32 -4.42
C LYS A 108 12.76 -12.32 -5.44
N SER A 109 13.02 -12.03 -6.70
CA SER A 109 12.71 -12.97 -7.77
C SER A 109 13.65 -14.15 -7.70
N ALA A 110 13.13 -15.32 -8.00
CA ALA A 110 13.93 -16.54 -7.97
C ALA A 110 14.92 -16.58 -9.14
#